data_a7b701f9e776c3876ded3a847d61da4a
#
_entry.id   a7b701f9e776c3876ded3a847d61da4a
#
_cell.length_a   1.000
_cell.length_b   1.000
_cell.length_c   1.000
_cell.angle_alpha   90.00
_cell.angle_beta   90.00
_cell.angle_gamma   90.00
#
_symmetry.space_group_name_H-M   'P 1'
#
loop_
_entity.id
_entity.type
_entity.pdbx_description
1 polymer ?
#
loop_
_entity_poly.entity_id
_entity_poly.type
_entity_poly.pdbx_seq_one_letter_code
_entity_poly.pdbx_strand_id
1 'polypeptide(L)'
;MPNATDMAGGLANAAPTPRRLPGVRWLTAALDPTPGSAPPFSSRYELLDGVRGLAALAVVLAHHGVAVLGHEAVLVFFVVSGYCVAGAAATALRLGTPGVGGFRAFLWRRARRIYPPYLLSLGFFAATRIARQWLGRGDGLPGDALVWLQNVSLTQWLTLLHHPAAEPVQNPALLVTAYWSLNYEEQFYLVVATALLLCGSRVERLPLALGLVTIASSLWLVLAGSEIFRGLFLEFWPHFAIGAGLFVVLCHSTDRRARTLYALGLAVLLALSGVSAAGLTQDGASRLGPEFALLGLVGLVLLLMRPLSPRIAHARLWKPLAFLGTISYSLYLVHQFNLTLANGIAAALSAGGPPWLRTTLAVGAQLGIASVFWYLCERPFLNRAPAPAAAAVTDRELRGSAASMSLPP
;
A
#
# COMPACT_ATOMS: atom_id res chain seq x y z
N MET A 1 18.33 40.98 68.26
CA MET A 1 18.26 41.73 66.99
C MET A 1 18.97 40.90 65.91
N PRO A 2 18.26 40.27 65.00
CA PRO A 2 18.82 39.77 63.77
C PRO A 2 18.37 40.64 62.60
N ASN A 3 19.29 40.79 61.65
CA ASN A 3 19.30 41.66 60.53
C ASN A 3 18.17 41.38 59.49
N ALA A 4 17.57 42.47 59.00
CA ALA A 4 16.71 42.57 57.85
C ALA A 4 17.55 42.72 56.60
N THR A 5 17.79 41.64 55.87
CA THR A 5 18.27 41.66 54.49
C THR A 5 18.11 40.23 53.97
N ASP A 6 16.93 39.91 53.36
CA ASP A 6 16.78 38.89 52.34
C ASP A 6 15.27 38.76 51.97
N MET A 7 14.75 39.79 51.29
CA MET A 7 13.45 39.73 50.60
C MET A 7 13.57 40.50 49.29
N ALA A 8 14.30 39.90 48.33
CA ALA A 8 14.26 40.31 46.95
C ALA A 8 14.47 39.06 46.03
N GLY A 9 13.54 38.10 46.16
CA GLY A 9 13.44 36.94 45.27
C GLY A 9 12.54 37.29 44.09
N GLY A 10 13.16 37.40 42.91
CA GLY A 10 12.63 37.89 41.68
C GLY A 10 11.34 37.19 41.18
N LEU A 11 10.37 38.01 40.91
CA LEU A 11 9.30 37.71 39.96
C LEU A 11 9.92 37.63 38.55
N ALA A 12 10.38 36.45 38.16
CA ALA A 12 10.69 36.15 36.77
C ALA A 12 9.38 36.22 35.97
N ASN A 13 9.21 37.27 35.20
CA ASN A 13 8.18 37.39 34.18
C ASN A 13 8.31 36.20 33.20
N ALA A 14 7.56 35.15 33.44
CA ALA A 14 7.31 34.12 32.47
C ALA A 14 6.49 34.77 31.33
N ALA A 15 7.14 35.05 30.21
CA ALA A 15 6.47 35.50 29.00
C ALA A 15 5.30 34.52 28.68
N PRO A 16 4.09 35.02 28.39
CA PRO A 16 2.96 34.13 28.08
C PRO A 16 3.29 33.29 26.83
N THR A 17 3.38 32.00 27.04
CA THR A 17 3.50 31.04 25.91
C THR A 17 2.34 31.29 24.96
N PRO A 18 2.60 31.51 23.67
CA PRO A 18 1.53 31.77 22.70
C PRO A 18 0.54 30.60 22.73
N ARG A 19 -0.71 30.89 23.07
CA ARG A 19 -1.81 29.93 22.97
C ARG A 19 -1.96 29.52 21.51
N ARG A 20 -1.30 28.46 21.11
CA ARG A 20 -1.48 27.85 19.77
C ARG A 20 -2.88 27.27 19.68
N LEU A 21 -3.61 27.66 18.63
CA LEU A 21 -4.96 27.19 18.35
C LEU A 21 -5.00 25.65 18.37
N PRO A 22 -6.02 25.00 18.98
CA PRO A 22 -6.10 23.56 19.12
C PRO A 22 -6.03 22.79 17.79
N GLY A 23 -6.47 23.41 16.68
CA GLY A 23 -6.47 22.79 15.35
C GLY A 23 -5.10 22.68 14.66
N VAL A 24 -4.04 23.32 15.19
CA VAL A 24 -2.70 23.31 14.55
C VAL A 24 -1.73 22.36 15.25
N ARG A 25 -2.04 21.91 16.47
CA ARG A 25 -1.14 21.04 17.27
C ARG A 25 -0.87 19.68 16.62
N TRP A 26 -1.82 19.13 15.89
CA TRP A 26 -1.64 17.84 15.20
C TRP A 26 -0.77 17.98 13.95
N LEU A 27 -0.84 19.11 13.23
CA LEU A 27 0.00 19.39 12.06
C LEU A 27 1.47 19.50 12.48
N THR A 28 1.72 20.23 13.59
CA THR A 28 3.09 20.35 14.13
C THR A 28 3.58 19.01 14.69
N ALA A 29 2.72 18.17 15.29
CA ALA A 29 3.11 16.86 15.78
C ALA A 29 3.51 15.88 14.65
N ALA A 30 2.90 15.98 13.48
CA ALA A 30 3.30 15.20 12.31
C ALA A 30 4.67 15.62 11.74
N LEU A 31 5.03 16.90 11.91
CA LEU A 31 6.24 17.50 11.35
C LEU A 31 7.36 17.75 12.36
N ASP A 32 7.09 17.64 13.66
CA ASP A 32 7.99 18.08 14.75
C ASP A 32 8.19 17.03 15.86
N PRO A 33 9.02 15.98 15.66
CA PRO A 33 9.49 15.18 16.77
C PRO A 33 10.65 15.88 17.50
N THR A 34 10.74 15.66 18.79
CA THR A 34 11.90 16.07 19.59
C THR A 34 13.17 15.43 19.05
N PRO A 35 14.26 16.18 18.82
CA PRO A 35 15.53 15.62 18.37
C PRO A 35 16.04 14.53 19.33
N GLY A 36 16.46 13.37 18.78
CA GLY A 36 16.98 12.25 19.58
C GLY A 36 15.93 11.27 20.12
N SER A 37 14.63 11.52 19.93
CA SER A 37 13.58 10.55 20.28
C SER A 37 13.50 9.41 19.25
N ALA A 38 13.02 8.24 19.69
CA ALA A 38 12.64 7.15 18.78
C ALA A 38 11.64 7.67 17.73
N PRO A 39 11.52 7.02 16.54
CA PRO A 39 10.53 7.41 15.54
C PRO A 39 9.16 7.59 16.18
N PRO A 40 8.47 8.70 15.94
CA PRO A 40 7.26 9.08 16.69
C PRO A 40 6.09 8.14 16.45
N PHE A 41 6.18 7.31 15.41
CA PHE A 41 5.09 6.42 15.02
C PHE A 41 5.57 4.98 14.85
N SER A 42 4.74 4.02 15.26
CA SER A 42 4.94 2.61 14.96
C SER A 42 4.82 2.37 13.45
N SER A 43 5.39 1.26 12.97
CA SER A 43 5.26 0.85 11.56
C SER A 43 3.83 0.49 11.16
N ARG A 44 2.95 0.23 12.12
CA ARG A 44 1.53 -0.02 11.88
C ARG A 44 0.81 1.32 11.66
N TYR A 45 0.12 1.41 10.53
CA TYR A 45 -0.68 2.56 10.16
C TYR A 45 -2.11 2.08 9.87
N GLU A 46 -2.98 2.16 10.86
CA GLU A 46 -4.30 1.55 10.88
C GLU A 46 -5.24 2.11 9.80
N LEU A 47 -5.05 3.38 9.41
CA LEU A 47 -5.87 3.99 8.34
C LEU A 47 -5.64 3.35 6.98
N LEU A 48 -4.48 2.74 6.72
CA LEU A 48 -4.20 2.12 5.43
C LEU A 48 -5.15 0.97 5.12
N ASP A 49 -5.63 0.25 6.13
CA ASP A 49 -6.62 -0.81 5.91
C ASP A 49 -7.94 -0.24 5.37
N GLY A 50 -8.41 0.87 5.93
CA GLY A 50 -9.61 1.53 5.42
C GLY A 50 -9.41 2.18 4.04
N VAL A 51 -8.23 2.77 3.79
CA VAL A 51 -7.89 3.35 2.48
C VAL A 51 -7.87 2.24 1.40
N ARG A 52 -7.31 1.07 1.71
CA ARG A 52 -7.37 -0.10 0.83
C ARG A 52 -8.81 -0.55 0.57
N GLY A 53 -9.66 -0.51 1.62
CA GLY A 53 -11.07 -0.85 1.51
C GLY A 53 -11.82 0.12 0.59
N LEU A 54 -11.59 1.42 0.71
CA LEU A 54 -12.16 2.44 -0.17
C LEU A 54 -11.69 2.25 -1.61
N ALA A 55 -10.40 2.03 -1.82
CA ALA A 55 -9.84 1.79 -3.15
C ALA A 55 -10.44 0.53 -3.80
N ALA A 56 -10.55 -0.57 -3.06
CA ALA A 56 -11.16 -1.81 -3.56
C ALA A 56 -12.63 -1.60 -3.94
N LEU A 57 -13.38 -0.88 -3.11
CA LEU A 57 -14.77 -0.56 -3.40
C LEU A 57 -14.91 0.33 -4.65
N ALA A 58 -14.03 1.33 -4.81
CA ALA A 58 -14.02 2.19 -5.99
C ALA A 58 -13.76 1.39 -7.28
N VAL A 59 -12.81 0.44 -7.28
CA VAL A 59 -12.57 -0.46 -8.41
C VAL A 59 -13.83 -1.27 -8.77
N VAL A 60 -14.49 -1.85 -7.78
CA VAL A 60 -15.73 -2.62 -8.00
C VAL A 60 -16.84 -1.74 -8.57
N LEU A 61 -17.05 -0.56 -7.98
CA LEU A 61 -18.07 0.39 -8.44
C LEU A 61 -17.80 0.86 -9.87
N ALA A 62 -16.54 1.06 -10.25
CA ALA A 62 -16.16 1.40 -11.62
C ALA A 62 -16.54 0.29 -12.61
N HIS A 63 -16.34 -0.97 -12.27
CA HIS A 63 -16.74 -2.10 -13.09
C HIS A 63 -18.27 -2.29 -13.19
N HIS A 64 -19.03 -1.68 -12.29
CA HIS A 64 -20.49 -1.59 -12.37
C HIS A 64 -20.99 -0.28 -13.01
N GLY A 65 -20.09 0.57 -13.52
CA GLY A 65 -20.44 1.84 -14.17
C GLY A 65 -20.92 2.95 -13.21
N VAL A 66 -20.66 2.80 -11.89
CA VAL A 66 -21.11 3.77 -10.88
C VAL A 66 -20.04 4.82 -10.55
N ALA A 67 -18.75 4.46 -10.70
CA ALA A 67 -17.63 5.35 -10.43
C ALA A 67 -16.70 5.44 -11.63
N VAL A 68 -16.01 6.57 -11.77
CA VAL A 68 -15.05 6.82 -12.86
C VAL A 68 -13.59 6.67 -12.42
N LEU A 69 -13.33 6.48 -11.12
CA LEU A 69 -11.97 6.48 -10.51
C LEU A 69 -11.42 5.05 -10.30
N GLY A 70 -11.73 4.11 -11.20
CA GLY A 70 -11.27 2.72 -11.06
C GLY A 70 -9.77 2.56 -11.25
N HIS A 71 -9.18 3.24 -12.22
CA HIS A 71 -7.75 3.23 -12.48
C HIS A 71 -6.98 3.91 -11.34
N GLU A 72 -7.39 5.11 -10.95
CA GLU A 72 -6.78 5.88 -9.88
C GLU A 72 -6.82 5.14 -8.53
N ALA A 73 -7.88 4.38 -8.29
CA ALA A 73 -7.97 3.53 -7.11
C ALA A 73 -6.90 2.42 -7.10
N VAL A 74 -6.52 1.87 -8.27
CA VAL A 74 -5.39 0.94 -8.38
C VAL A 74 -4.07 1.65 -8.07
N LEU A 75 -3.88 2.89 -8.52
CA LEU A 75 -2.69 3.67 -8.19
C LEU A 75 -2.57 3.96 -6.70
N VAL A 76 -3.70 4.15 -5.99
CA VAL A 76 -3.72 4.24 -4.52
C VAL A 76 -3.23 2.95 -3.88
N PHE A 77 -3.54 1.77 -4.46
CA PHE A 77 -2.95 0.51 -3.97
C PHE A 77 -1.44 0.50 -4.09
N PHE A 78 -0.84 1.06 -5.14
CA PHE A 78 0.62 1.17 -5.24
C PHE A 78 1.21 2.05 -4.12
N VAL A 79 0.56 3.16 -3.77
CA VAL A 79 0.98 3.98 -2.62
C VAL A 79 0.94 3.17 -1.32
N VAL A 80 -0.17 2.48 -1.04
CA VAL A 80 -0.30 1.66 0.17
C VAL A 80 0.68 0.49 0.18
N SER A 81 0.89 -0.15 -0.99
CA SER A 81 1.89 -1.21 -1.16
C SER A 81 3.29 -0.71 -0.88
N GLY A 82 3.65 0.48 -1.39
CA GLY A 82 4.93 1.12 -1.12
C GLY A 82 5.22 1.28 0.38
N TYR A 83 4.26 1.79 1.14
CA TYR A 83 4.38 1.89 2.59
C TYR A 83 4.59 0.52 3.27
N CYS A 84 3.72 -0.44 2.95
CA CYS A 84 3.75 -1.77 3.56
C CYS A 84 5.03 -2.55 3.21
N VAL A 85 5.51 -2.42 1.98
CA VAL A 85 6.70 -3.12 1.48
C VAL A 85 7.97 -2.52 2.06
N ALA A 86 8.08 -1.18 2.13
CA ALA A 86 9.19 -0.51 2.81
C ALA A 86 9.26 -0.90 4.30
N GLY A 87 8.11 -0.98 4.98
CA GLY A 87 8.02 -1.45 6.36
C GLY A 87 8.47 -2.90 6.54
N ALA A 88 8.09 -3.78 5.62
CA ALA A 88 8.51 -5.17 5.64
C ALA A 88 10.01 -5.34 5.35
N ALA A 89 10.57 -4.52 4.47
CA ALA A 89 11.99 -4.47 4.17
C ALA A 89 12.79 -4.01 5.39
N ALA A 90 12.39 -2.92 6.02
CA ALA A 90 13.01 -2.42 7.25
C ALA A 90 12.95 -3.45 8.39
N THR A 91 11.85 -4.19 8.51
CA THR A 91 11.70 -5.28 9.49
C THR A 91 12.65 -6.43 9.17
N ALA A 92 12.81 -6.82 7.90
CA ALA A 92 13.74 -7.88 7.49
C ALA A 92 15.19 -7.54 7.87
N LEU A 93 15.61 -6.29 7.69
CA LEU A 93 16.93 -5.82 8.07
C LEU A 93 17.13 -5.80 9.60
N ARG A 94 16.12 -5.39 10.38
CA ARG A 94 16.20 -5.35 11.85
C ARG A 94 16.26 -6.74 12.50
N LEU A 95 15.65 -7.75 11.89
CA LEU A 95 15.64 -9.12 12.40
C LEU A 95 16.97 -9.87 12.17
N GLY A 96 17.99 -9.19 11.69
CA GLY A 96 19.37 -9.71 11.66
C GLY A 96 19.63 -10.78 10.60
N THR A 97 18.86 -10.82 9.51
CA THR A 97 19.15 -11.65 8.33
C THR A 97 19.69 -10.78 7.19
N PRO A 98 20.94 -10.28 7.27
CA PRO A 98 21.50 -9.40 6.26
C PRO A 98 21.80 -10.14 4.95
N GLY A 99 21.92 -9.38 3.85
CA GLY A 99 22.33 -9.90 2.55
C GLY A 99 21.34 -10.93 1.98
N VAL A 100 21.87 -12.06 1.50
CA VAL A 100 21.09 -13.12 0.84
C VAL A 100 19.96 -13.68 1.73
N GLY A 101 20.21 -13.80 3.04
CA GLY A 101 19.19 -14.28 3.99
C GLY A 101 17.97 -13.35 4.05
N GLY A 102 18.19 -12.04 4.18
CA GLY A 102 17.13 -11.04 4.19
C GLY A 102 16.37 -10.96 2.86
N PHE A 103 17.10 -10.99 1.75
CA PHE A 103 16.53 -11.08 0.40
C PHE A 103 15.58 -12.27 0.26
N ARG A 104 16.03 -13.50 0.55
CA ARG A 104 15.22 -14.71 0.45
C ARG A 104 14.03 -14.68 1.39
N ALA A 105 14.23 -14.29 2.65
CA ALA A 105 13.16 -14.22 3.64
C ALA A 105 12.10 -13.17 3.28
N PHE A 106 12.50 -12.04 2.70
CA PHE A 106 11.56 -11.02 2.21
C PHE A 106 10.74 -11.56 1.04
N LEU A 107 11.39 -12.07 -0.01
CA LEU A 107 10.70 -12.61 -1.19
C LEU A 107 9.78 -13.77 -0.83
N TRP A 108 10.23 -14.70 0.00
CA TRP A 108 9.42 -15.83 0.44
C TRP A 108 8.12 -15.39 1.13
N ARG A 109 8.21 -14.40 2.05
CA ARG A 109 7.01 -13.86 2.71
C ARG A 109 6.05 -13.20 1.71
N ARG A 110 6.56 -12.53 0.67
CA ARG A 110 5.74 -11.94 -0.38
C ARG A 110 5.13 -12.99 -1.28
N ALA A 111 5.94 -13.93 -1.78
CA ALA A 111 5.48 -15.02 -2.61
C ALA A 111 4.37 -15.83 -1.92
N ARG A 112 4.58 -16.22 -0.66
CA ARG A 112 3.58 -16.96 0.12
C ARG A 112 2.26 -16.19 0.27
N ARG A 113 2.30 -14.86 0.33
CA ARG A 113 1.10 -14.03 0.46
C ARG A 113 0.36 -13.85 -0.86
N ILE A 114 1.09 -13.70 -1.98
CA ILE A 114 0.52 -13.32 -3.28
C ILE A 114 0.19 -14.55 -4.12
N TYR A 115 1.14 -15.46 -4.33
CA TYR A 115 1.00 -16.53 -5.31
C TYR A 115 -0.11 -17.53 -5.01
N PRO A 116 -0.28 -18.07 -3.79
CA PRO A 116 -1.30 -19.08 -3.57
C PRO A 116 -2.73 -18.59 -3.87
N PRO A 117 -3.22 -17.45 -3.33
CA PRO A 117 -4.54 -16.97 -3.68
C PRO A 117 -4.63 -16.50 -5.13
N TYR A 118 -3.54 -15.97 -5.73
CA TYR A 118 -3.49 -15.63 -7.14
C TYR A 118 -3.69 -16.86 -8.03
N LEU A 119 -2.91 -17.93 -7.83
CA LEU A 119 -3.02 -19.16 -8.61
C LEU A 119 -4.37 -19.85 -8.43
N LEU A 120 -4.94 -19.81 -7.22
CA LEU A 120 -6.31 -20.28 -6.99
C LEU A 120 -7.33 -19.44 -7.77
N SER A 121 -7.18 -18.11 -7.82
CA SER A 121 -8.08 -17.27 -8.61
C SER A 121 -7.95 -17.54 -10.10
N LEU A 122 -6.75 -17.81 -10.61
CA LEU A 122 -6.52 -18.22 -11.99
C LEU A 122 -7.17 -19.57 -12.29
N GLY A 123 -7.10 -20.53 -11.36
CA GLY A 123 -7.81 -21.81 -11.44
C GLY A 123 -9.33 -21.63 -11.48
N PHE A 124 -9.90 -20.77 -10.65
CA PHE A 124 -11.33 -20.44 -10.70
C PHE A 124 -11.72 -19.73 -12.01
N PHE A 125 -10.89 -18.83 -12.52
CA PHE A 125 -11.09 -18.26 -13.85
C PHE A 125 -11.16 -19.37 -14.91
N ALA A 126 -10.20 -20.29 -14.93
CA ALA A 126 -10.19 -21.41 -15.87
C ALA A 126 -11.46 -22.28 -15.74
N ALA A 127 -11.84 -22.63 -14.51
CA ALA A 127 -13.05 -23.40 -14.25
C ALA A 127 -14.32 -22.69 -14.75
N THR A 128 -14.43 -21.38 -14.55
CA THR A 128 -15.58 -20.60 -15.06
C THR A 128 -15.64 -20.59 -16.59
N ARG A 129 -14.48 -20.50 -17.26
CA ARG A 129 -14.40 -20.56 -18.73
C ARG A 129 -14.83 -21.91 -19.27
N ILE A 130 -14.35 -22.99 -18.68
CA ILE A 130 -14.72 -24.38 -19.04
C ILE A 130 -16.23 -24.59 -18.82
N ALA A 131 -16.77 -24.20 -17.66
CA ALA A 131 -18.19 -24.34 -17.36
C ALA A 131 -19.08 -23.56 -18.36
N ARG A 132 -18.69 -22.33 -18.71
CA ARG A 132 -19.40 -21.52 -19.72
C ARG A 132 -19.37 -22.16 -21.10
N GLN A 133 -18.24 -22.75 -21.52
CA GLN A 133 -18.13 -23.47 -22.76
C GLN A 133 -19.08 -24.69 -22.79
N TRP A 134 -19.12 -25.50 -21.74
CA TRP A 134 -20.03 -26.63 -21.64
C TRP A 134 -21.51 -26.22 -21.68
N LEU A 135 -21.82 -25.03 -21.19
CA LEU A 135 -23.17 -24.47 -21.26
C LEU A 135 -23.48 -23.78 -22.59
N GLY A 136 -22.57 -23.81 -23.57
CA GLY A 136 -22.73 -23.11 -24.84
C GLY A 136 -22.78 -21.59 -24.74
N ARG A 137 -22.21 -21.01 -23.67
CA ARG A 137 -22.31 -19.58 -23.32
C ARG A 137 -21.00 -18.82 -23.47
N GLY A 138 -20.03 -19.33 -24.19
CA GLY A 138 -18.75 -18.63 -24.39
C GLY A 138 -17.63 -19.51 -24.92
N ASP A 139 -16.53 -18.85 -25.30
CA ASP A 139 -15.31 -19.51 -25.75
C ASP A 139 -14.65 -20.24 -24.60
N GLY A 140 -13.97 -21.34 -24.88
CA GLY A 140 -13.21 -22.11 -23.93
C GLY A 140 -11.98 -21.40 -23.38
N LEU A 141 -11.03 -22.19 -22.92
CA LEU A 141 -9.74 -21.68 -22.48
C LEU A 141 -8.94 -21.17 -23.69
N PRO A 142 -8.19 -20.05 -23.53
CA PRO A 142 -7.19 -19.65 -24.51
C PRO A 142 -6.19 -20.79 -24.74
N GLY A 143 -5.91 -21.09 -26.02
CA GLY A 143 -5.05 -22.21 -26.40
C GLY A 143 -3.55 -21.93 -26.36
N ASP A 144 -3.14 -20.68 -26.15
CA ASP A 144 -1.73 -20.29 -26.16
C ASP A 144 -1.05 -20.64 -24.83
N ALA A 145 -0.15 -21.62 -24.88
CA ALA A 145 0.63 -22.08 -23.73
C ALA A 145 1.55 -20.99 -23.17
N LEU A 146 2.08 -20.09 -24.03
CA LEU A 146 2.93 -18.98 -23.57
C LEU A 146 2.14 -17.98 -22.72
N VAL A 147 0.90 -17.67 -23.12
CA VAL A 147 -0.01 -16.82 -22.33
C VAL A 147 -0.26 -17.43 -20.96
N TRP A 148 -0.51 -18.75 -20.89
CA TRP A 148 -0.68 -19.44 -19.61
C TRP A 148 0.58 -19.40 -18.75
N LEU A 149 1.75 -19.67 -19.34
CA LEU A 149 3.02 -19.62 -18.65
C LEU A 149 3.26 -18.24 -18.06
N GLN A 150 3.05 -17.19 -18.83
CA GLN A 150 3.19 -15.81 -18.38
C GLN A 150 2.23 -15.46 -17.24
N ASN A 151 0.97 -15.93 -17.29
CA ASN A 151 0.02 -15.70 -16.21
C ASN A 151 0.39 -16.48 -14.95
N VAL A 152 0.81 -17.73 -15.05
CA VAL A 152 1.22 -18.50 -13.88
C VAL A 152 2.46 -17.89 -13.20
N SER A 153 3.38 -17.32 -13.97
CA SER A 153 4.64 -16.74 -13.47
C SER A 153 4.60 -15.22 -13.25
N LEU A 154 3.47 -14.52 -13.51
CA LEU A 154 3.33 -13.06 -13.47
C LEU A 154 4.36 -12.33 -14.36
N THR A 155 4.66 -12.90 -15.53
CA THR A 155 5.63 -12.32 -16.49
C THR A 155 4.97 -11.75 -17.75
N GLN A 156 3.68 -11.42 -17.73
CA GLN A 156 2.96 -10.83 -18.86
C GLN A 156 3.56 -9.49 -19.31
N TRP A 157 4.29 -8.80 -18.42
CA TRP A 157 5.02 -7.58 -18.75
C TRP A 157 6.05 -7.78 -19.88
N LEU A 158 6.57 -8.99 -20.09
CA LEU A 158 7.45 -9.30 -21.22
C LEU A 158 6.76 -9.05 -22.56
N THR A 159 5.47 -9.33 -22.66
CA THR A 159 4.69 -9.07 -23.88
C THR A 159 4.57 -7.56 -24.13
N LEU A 160 4.40 -6.75 -23.10
CA LEU A 160 4.33 -5.29 -23.25
C LEU A 160 5.62 -4.67 -23.79
N LEU A 161 6.77 -5.25 -23.51
CA LEU A 161 8.06 -4.79 -24.09
C LEU A 161 8.06 -4.86 -25.62
N HIS A 162 7.27 -5.78 -26.19
CA HIS A 162 7.13 -5.96 -27.65
C HIS A 162 5.88 -5.23 -28.20
N HIS A 163 5.05 -4.67 -27.31
CA HIS A 163 3.84 -3.93 -27.67
C HIS A 163 3.80 -2.57 -26.95
N PRO A 164 4.77 -1.66 -27.20
CA PRO A 164 4.92 -0.41 -26.43
C PRO A 164 3.74 0.55 -26.59
N ALA A 165 2.94 0.42 -27.65
CA ALA A 165 1.75 1.23 -27.85
C ALA A 165 0.54 0.74 -27.02
N ALA A 166 0.57 -0.51 -26.50
CA ALA A 166 -0.53 -1.03 -25.72
C ALA A 166 -0.46 -0.53 -24.26
N GLU A 167 -1.59 -0.07 -23.74
CA GLU A 167 -1.69 0.24 -22.32
C GLU A 167 -1.56 -1.03 -21.47
N PRO A 168 -1.04 -0.96 -20.21
CA PRO A 168 -0.87 -2.13 -19.34
C PRO A 168 -2.15 -2.96 -19.17
N VAL A 169 -3.32 -2.29 -19.12
CA VAL A 169 -4.63 -2.92 -19.03
C VAL A 169 -5.05 -3.63 -20.32
N GLN A 170 -4.46 -3.27 -21.45
CA GLN A 170 -4.73 -3.83 -22.79
C GLN A 170 -3.71 -4.89 -23.21
N ASN A 171 -2.82 -5.29 -22.30
CA ASN A 171 -1.81 -6.31 -22.58
C ASN A 171 -2.46 -7.61 -23.08
N PRO A 172 -2.16 -8.06 -24.30
CA PRO A 172 -2.78 -9.25 -24.90
C PRO A 172 -2.46 -10.56 -24.17
N ALA A 173 -1.42 -10.58 -23.35
CA ALA A 173 -1.06 -11.74 -22.54
C ALA A 173 -1.88 -11.87 -21.24
N LEU A 174 -2.76 -10.92 -20.91
CA LEU A 174 -3.57 -11.01 -19.69
C LEU A 174 -4.79 -11.92 -19.90
N LEU A 175 -4.91 -12.98 -19.10
CA LEU A 175 -6.12 -13.80 -19.03
C LEU A 175 -7.26 -13.09 -18.29
N VAL A 176 -6.93 -12.34 -17.26
CA VAL A 176 -7.83 -11.46 -16.50
C VAL A 176 -7.21 -10.08 -16.50
N THR A 177 -7.92 -9.12 -17.08
CA THR A 177 -7.40 -7.76 -17.27
C THR A 177 -6.96 -7.12 -15.96
N ALA A 178 -7.70 -7.34 -14.87
CA ALA A 178 -7.34 -6.79 -13.57
C ALA A 178 -5.93 -7.16 -13.08
N TYR A 179 -5.34 -8.26 -13.57
CA TYR A 179 -4.03 -8.72 -13.09
C TYR A 179 -2.85 -7.88 -13.60
N TRP A 180 -3.10 -6.89 -14.46
CA TRP A 180 -2.04 -6.02 -14.97
C TRP A 180 -1.20 -5.38 -13.87
N SER A 181 -1.80 -4.93 -12.78
CA SER A 181 -1.07 -4.25 -11.70
C SER A 181 -0.21 -5.18 -10.85
N LEU A 182 -0.56 -6.48 -10.77
CA LEU A 182 0.24 -7.47 -10.06
C LEU A 182 1.61 -7.67 -10.69
N ASN A 183 1.71 -7.52 -12.02
CA ASN A 183 3.00 -7.56 -12.73
C ASN A 183 3.98 -6.49 -12.23
N TYR A 184 3.47 -5.28 -11.97
CA TYR A 184 4.28 -4.18 -11.45
C TYR A 184 4.58 -4.37 -9.97
N GLU A 185 3.60 -4.85 -9.19
CA GLU A 185 3.78 -5.10 -7.77
C GLU A 185 4.87 -6.16 -7.52
N GLU A 186 4.93 -7.22 -8.32
CA GLU A 186 6.00 -8.22 -8.24
C GLU A 186 7.36 -7.61 -8.55
N GLN A 187 7.46 -6.81 -9.61
CA GLN A 187 8.70 -6.10 -9.94
C GLN A 187 9.13 -5.15 -8.81
N PHE A 188 8.19 -4.46 -8.15
CA PHE A 188 8.50 -3.65 -6.96
C PHE A 188 9.10 -4.49 -5.85
N TYR A 189 8.59 -5.70 -5.63
CA TYR A 189 9.20 -6.61 -4.63
C TYR A 189 10.61 -7.02 -5.00
N LEU A 190 10.88 -7.29 -6.28
CA LEU A 190 12.22 -7.63 -6.77
C LEU A 190 13.19 -6.45 -6.60
N VAL A 191 12.77 -5.23 -6.92
CA VAL A 191 13.59 -4.03 -6.73
C VAL A 191 13.91 -3.82 -5.26
N VAL A 192 12.92 -3.91 -4.37
CA VAL A 192 13.13 -3.77 -2.93
C VAL A 192 14.00 -4.90 -2.36
N ALA A 193 13.80 -6.13 -2.83
CA ALA A 193 14.64 -7.27 -2.42
C ALA A 193 16.10 -7.06 -2.85
N THR A 194 16.32 -6.56 -4.07
CA THR A 194 17.68 -6.20 -4.56
C THR A 194 18.27 -5.08 -3.72
N ALA A 195 17.49 -4.05 -3.37
CA ALA A 195 17.94 -3.01 -2.45
C ALA A 195 18.37 -3.59 -1.09
N LEU A 196 17.60 -4.56 -0.53
CA LEU A 196 17.96 -5.27 0.69
C LEU A 196 19.30 -6.03 0.55
N LEU A 197 19.50 -6.69 -0.58
CA LEU A 197 20.73 -7.42 -0.85
C LEU A 197 21.95 -6.47 -0.89
N LEU A 198 21.80 -5.32 -1.57
CA LEU A 198 22.85 -4.31 -1.70
C LEU A 198 23.13 -3.55 -0.39
N CYS A 199 22.12 -3.32 0.42
CA CYS A 199 22.27 -2.68 1.73
C CYS A 199 23.03 -3.55 2.74
N GLY A 200 22.98 -4.88 2.59
CA GLY A 200 23.56 -5.82 3.55
C GLY A 200 22.95 -5.64 4.94
N SER A 201 23.78 -5.43 5.96
CA SER A 201 23.33 -5.19 7.35
C SER A 201 23.02 -3.71 7.67
N ARG A 202 23.23 -2.81 6.72
CA ARG A 202 23.14 -1.35 6.92
C ARG A 202 21.75 -0.83 6.59
N VAL A 203 20.85 -0.86 7.58
CA VAL A 203 19.44 -0.43 7.44
C VAL A 203 19.33 1.03 6.98
N GLU A 204 20.26 1.88 7.37
CA GLU A 204 20.34 3.30 7.00
C GLU A 204 20.51 3.55 5.49
N ARG A 205 20.96 2.54 4.73
CA ARG A 205 21.12 2.64 3.27
C ARG A 205 19.83 2.39 2.50
N LEU A 206 18.83 1.76 3.11
CA LEU A 206 17.58 1.45 2.42
C LEU A 206 16.87 2.70 1.87
N PRO A 207 16.72 3.81 2.64
CA PRO A 207 16.13 5.04 2.09
C PRO A 207 16.91 5.63 0.92
N LEU A 208 18.25 5.54 0.96
CA LEU A 208 19.10 6.00 -0.14
C LEU A 208 18.89 5.14 -1.38
N ALA A 209 18.89 3.81 -1.25
CA ALA A 209 18.70 2.91 -2.37
C ALA A 209 17.32 3.13 -3.04
N LEU A 210 16.24 3.21 -2.25
CA LEU A 210 14.91 3.49 -2.77
C LEU A 210 14.80 4.89 -3.38
N GLY A 211 15.47 5.88 -2.80
CA GLY A 211 15.56 7.24 -3.33
C GLY A 211 16.26 7.30 -4.68
N LEU A 212 17.37 6.60 -4.86
CA LEU A 212 18.09 6.52 -6.15
C LEU A 212 17.23 5.88 -7.24
N VAL A 213 16.51 4.79 -6.93
CA VAL A 213 15.57 4.18 -7.88
C VAL A 213 14.46 5.16 -8.23
N THR A 214 13.96 5.92 -7.26
CA THR A 214 12.91 6.93 -7.49
C THR A 214 13.40 8.03 -8.43
N ILE A 215 14.60 8.55 -8.19
CA ILE A 215 15.20 9.59 -9.07
C ILE A 215 15.40 9.00 -10.48
N ALA A 216 15.98 7.81 -10.60
CA ALA A 216 16.22 7.17 -11.90
C ALA A 216 14.93 6.93 -12.67
N SER A 217 13.88 6.41 -12.01
CA SER A 217 12.56 6.17 -12.61
C SER A 217 11.88 7.49 -13.02
N SER A 218 11.93 8.51 -12.17
CA SER A 218 11.34 9.81 -12.49
C SER A 218 12.04 10.51 -13.65
N LEU A 219 13.37 10.48 -13.68
CA LEU A 219 14.16 11.00 -14.81
C LEU A 219 13.83 10.23 -16.10
N TRP A 220 13.73 8.91 -15.99
CA TRP A 220 13.34 8.07 -17.12
C TRP A 220 12.00 8.50 -17.71
N LEU A 221 10.97 8.65 -16.89
CA LEU A 221 9.64 9.06 -17.34
C LEU A 221 9.64 10.45 -18.00
N VAL A 222 10.43 11.38 -17.48
CA VAL A 222 10.54 12.74 -18.04
C VAL A 222 11.29 12.74 -19.38
N LEU A 223 12.40 12.01 -19.48
CA LEU A 223 13.29 12.05 -20.64
C LEU A 223 12.86 11.12 -21.77
N ALA A 224 12.43 9.91 -21.44
CA ALA A 224 12.15 8.84 -22.39
C ALA A 224 10.65 8.60 -22.63
N GLY A 225 9.80 9.04 -21.69
CA GLY A 225 8.37 8.77 -21.72
C GLY A 225 8.01 7.32 -21.31
N SER A 226 6.72 7.08 -21.12
CA SER A 226 6.22 5.79 -20.62
C SER A 226 6.27 4.66 -21.66
N GLU A 227 6.40 4.98 -22.94
CA GLU A 227 6.35 3.99 -24.03
C GLU A 227 7.64 3.18 -24.15
N ILE A 228 8.78 3.79 -23.79
CA ILE A 228 10.07 3.07 -23.82
C ILE A 228 10.15 2.17 -22.59
N PHE A 229 10.32 0.86 -22.82
CA PHE A 229 10.29 -0.18 -21.79
C PHE A 229 8.97 -0.26 -21.02
N ARG A 230 7.84 0.03 -21.68
CA ARG A 230 6.51 -0.21 -21.13
C ARG A 230 6.41 -1.65 -20.63
N GLY A 231 5.81 -1.85 -19.47
CA GLY A 231 5.79 -3.13 -18.77
C GLY A 231 6.83 -3.28 -17.68
N LEU A 232 7.91 -2.47 -17.71
CA LEU A 232 8.86 -2.43 -16.58
C LEU A 232 8.34 -1.55 -15.44
N PHE A 233 8.81 -1.83 -14.25
CA PHE A 233 8.43 -1.15 -13.00
C PHE A 233 8.61 0.38 -13.06
N LEU A 234 9.44 0.91 -13.95
CA LEU A 234 9.78 2.33 -14.05
C LEU A 234 8.54 3.21 -14.20
N GLU A 235 7.55 2.77 -14.98
CA GLU A 235 6.32 3.51 -15.25
C GLU A 235 5.52 3.83 -13.97
N PHE A 236 5.39 2.87 -13.07
CA PHE A 236 4.58 3.00 -11.85
C PHE A 236 5.40 3.12 -10.55
N TRP A 237 6.73 3.08 -10.64
CA TRP A 237 7.58 3.24 -9.47
C TRP A 237 7.33 4.54 -8.68
N PRO A 238 7.15 5.72 -9.32
CA PRO A 238 6.89 6.94 -8.56
C PRO A 238 5.66 6.85 -7.66
N HIS A 239 4.61 6.14 -8.08
CA HIS A 239 3.40 5.91 -7.30
C HIS A 239 3.70 5.08 -6.04
N PHE A 240 4.47 4.01 -6.19
CA PHE A 240 4.96 3.18 -5.10
C PHE A 240 5.91 3.96 -4.18
N ALA A 241 6.78 4.80 -4.74
CA ALA A 241 7.74 5.61 -4.01
C ALA A 241 7.09 6.62 -3.06
N ILE A 242 5.91 7.15 -3.39
CA ILE A 242 5.14 8.01 -2.48
C ILE A 242 4.87 7.27 -1.16
N GLY A 243 4.41 6.04 -1.22
CA GLY A 243 4.15 5.22 -0.04
C GLY A 243 5.42 4.82 0.71
N ALA A 244 6.46 4.42 -0.01
CA ALA A 244 7.75 4.07 0.58
C ALA A 244 8.39 5.28 1.29
N GLY A 245 8.33 6.47 0.67
CA GLY A 245 8.76 7.73 1.26
C GLY A 245 7.97 8.07 2.53
N LEU A 246 6.64 7.87 2.49
CA LEU A 246 5.79 8.06 3.66
C LEU A 246 6.23 7.17 4.84
N PHE A 247 6.54 5.90 4.58
CA PHE A 247 7.08 5.00 5.61
C PHE A 247 8.40 5.53 6.17
N VAL A 248 9.32 5.94 5.30
CA VAL A 248 10.65 6.44 5.71
C VAL A 248 10.50 7.66 6.63
N VAL A 249 9.70 8.64 6.25
CA VAL A 249 9.56 9.88 7.03
C VAL A 249 8.76 9.72 8.30
N LEU A 250 7.87 8.74 8.39
CA LEU A 250 7.05 8.49 9.58
C LEU A 250 7.71 7.52 10.57
N CYS A 251 8.38 6.49 10.07
CA CYS A 251 8.77 5.34 10.88
C CYS A 251 10.28 5.07 10.91
N HIS A 252 11.04 5.65 9.99
CA HIS A 252 12.47 5.40 9.88
C HIS A 252 13.31 6.64 10.22
N SER A 253 12.88 7.83 9.80
CA SER A 253 13.59 9.07 10.03
C SER A 253 13.09 9.78 11.31
N THR A 254 14.02 10.22 12.15
CA THR A 254 13.75 11.14 13.26
C THR A 254 13.93 12.61 12.84
N ASP A 255 14.45 12.85 11.64
CA ASP A 255 14.76 14.19 11.15
C ASP A 255 13.50 14.93 10.67
N ARG A 256 13.24 16.08 11.30
CA ARG A 256 12.19 17.01 10.89
C ARG A 256 12.36 17.48 9.45
N ARG A 257 13.61 17.73 9.04
CA ARG A 257 13.90 18.22 7.65
C ARG A 257 13.45 17.21 6.62
N ALA A 258 13.69 15.93 6.83
CA ALA A 258 13.26 14.86 5.92
C ALA A 258 11.73 14.87 5.72
N ARG A 259 10.96 15.04 6.79
CA ARG A 259 9.49 15.13 6.71
C ARG A 259 9.01 16.40 6.02
N THR A 260 9.64 17.53 6.33
CA THR A 260 9.31 18.80 5.68
C THR A 260 9.62 18.73 4.20
N LEU A 261 10.79 18.22 3.80
CA LEU A 261 11.16 18.05 2.39
C LEU A 261 10.21 17.10 1.66
N TYR A 262 9.82 16.01 2.31
CA TYR A 262 8.83 15.09 1.74
C TYR A 262 7.47 15.78 1.54
N ALA A 263 6.97 16.49 2.54
CA ALA A 263 5.71 17.23 2.43
C ALA A 263 5.76 18.33 1.34
N LEU A 264 6.89 19.04 1.24
CA LEU A 264 7.12 20.02 0.16
C LEU A 264 7.16 19.32 -1.20
N GLY A 265 7.82 18.16 -1.32
CA GLY A 265 7.84 17.36 -2.55
C GLY A 265 6.43 16.96 -2.99
N LEU A 266 5.58 16.50 -2.06
CA LEU A 266 4.18 16.20 -2.36
C LEU A 266 3.38 17.45 -2.77
N ALA A 267 3.60 18.58 -2.11
CA ALA A 267 2.94 19.84 -2.45
C ALA A 267 3.35 20.36 -3.84
N VAL A 268 4.64 20.25 -4.18
CA VAL A 268 5.15 20.58 -5.53
C VAL A 268 4.55 19.65 -6.57
N LEU A 269 4.49 18.34 -6.31
CA LEU A 269 3.87 17.38 -7.21
C LEU A 269 2.39 17.73 -7.46
N LEU A 270 1.65 18.08 -6.40
CA LEU A 270 0.26 18.51 -6.48
C LEU A 270 0.11 19.80 -7.30
N ALA A 271 0.97 20.78 -7.08
CA ALA A 271 0.95 22.05 -7.80
C ALA A 271 1.28 21.87 -9.30
N LEU A 272 2.33 21.10 -9.64
CA LEU A 272 2.72 20.83 -11.02
C LEU A 272 1.60 20.08 -11.77
N SER A 273 0.97 19.11 -11.12
CA SER A 273 -0.15 18.38 -11.71
C SER A 273 -1.37 19.26 -11.91
N GLY A 274 -1.62 20.22 -11.00
CA GLY A 274 -2.68 21.21 -11.14
C GLY A 274 -2.42 22.18 -12.33
N VAL A 275 -1.18 22.64 -12.51
CA VAL A 275 -0.77 23.46 -13.64
C VAL A 275 -0.92 22.71 -14.97
N SER A 276 -0.55 21.43 -15.01
CA SER A 276 -0.74 20.55 -16.16
C SER A 276 -2.22 20.37 -16.49
N ALA A 277 -3.05 20.10 -15.49
CA ALA A 277 -4.50 19.96 -15.67
C ALA A 277 -5.19 21.24 -16.15
N ALA A 278 -4.65 22.40 -15.82
CA ALA A 278 -5.14 23.70 -16.31
C ALA A 278 -4.71 24.03 -17.75
N GLY A 279 -4.00 23.15 -18.45
CA GLY A 279 -3.53 23.36 -19.82
C GLY A 279 -2.44 24.44 -19.96
N LEU A 280 -1.82 24.82 -18.84
CA LEU A 280 -0.78 25.87 -18.82
C LEU A 280 0.60 25.36 -19.22
N THR A 281 0.73 24.08 -19.57
CA THR A 281 1.99 23.48 -20.03
C THR A 281 1.85 22.99 -21.46
N GLN A 282 2.86 23.25 -22.29
CA GLN A 282 2.93 22.71 -23.64
C GLN A 282 3.16 21.18 -23.64
N ASP A 283 2.75 20.53 -24.70
CA ASP A 283 2.52 19.08 -24.96
C ASP A 283 3.41 18.01 -24.32
N GLY A 284 4.53 18.34 -23.69
CA GLY A 284 5.42 17.36 -23.06
C GLY A 284 5.19 17.11 -21.56
N ALA A 285 4.57 18.04 -20.85
CA ALA A 285 4.32 17.94 -19.40
C ALA A 285 2.90 17.38 -19.07
N SER A 286 2.08 17.14 -20.07
CA SER A 286 0.72 16.56 -19.93
C SER A 286 0.70 15.16 -19.30
N ARG A 287 1.86 14.51 -19.17
CA ARG A 287 2.03 13.19 -18.55
C ARG A 287 2.13 13.23 -17.02
N LEU A 288 2.35 14.40 -16.40
CA LEU A 288 2.16 14.62 -14.98
C LEU A 288 0.67 14.99 -14.75
N GLY A 289 -0.20 14.07 -15.15
CA GLY A 289 -1.63 14.28 -15.21
C GLY A 289 -2.31 14.35 -13.84
N PRO A 290 -3.63 14.41 -13.83
CA PRO A 290 -4.45 14.43 -12.62
C PRO A 290 -4.17 13.26 -11.67
N GLU A 291 -3.61 12.17 -12.18
CA GLU A 291 -3.19 11.00 -11.40
C GLU A 291 -2.16 11.37 -10.32
N PHE A 292 -1.10 12.11 -10.69
CA PHE A 292 -0.08 12.54 -9.73
C PHE A 292 -0.62 13.57 -8.74
N ALA A 293 -1.60 14.40 -9.15
CA ALA A 293 -2.27 15.31 -8.24
C ALA A 293 -3.04 14.54 -7.16
N LEU A 294 -3.80 13.52 -7.56
CA LEU A 294 -4.52 12.65 -6.64
C LEU A 294 -3.57 11.94 -5.68
N LEU A 295 -2.47 11.38 -6.19
CA LEU A 295 -1.51 10.64 -5.37
C LEU A 295 -0.71 11.54 -4.43
N GLY A 296 -0.35 12.73 -4.89
CA GLY A 296 0.25 13.76 -4.03
C GLY A 296 -0.70 14.15 -2.90
N LEU A 297 -1.98 14.34 -3.21
CA LEU A 297 -3.03 14.60 -2.22
C LEU A 297 -3.19 13.42 -1.25
N VAL A 298 -3.27 12.19 -1.75
CA VAL A 298 -3.37 10.98 -0.91
C VAL A 298 -2.16 10.87 0.03
N GLY A 299 -0.94 11.06 -0.49
CA GLY A 299 0.28 11.04 0.32
C GLY A 299 0.27 12.12 1.40
N LEU A 300 -0.15 13.34 1.05
CA LEU A 300 -0.24 14.45 1.99
C LEU A 300 -1.32 14.19 3.06
N VAL A 301 -2.50 13.75 2.67
CA VAL A 301 -3.59 13.39 3.60
C VAL A 301 -3.12 12.28 4.55
N LEU A 302 -2.49 11.23 4.04
CA LEU A 302 -1.95 10.17 4.89
C LEU A 302 -0.88 10.71 5.84
N LEU A 303 0.04 11.56 5.39
CA LEU A 303 1.04 12.18 6.27
C LEU A 303 0.37 12.96 7.41
N LEU A 304 -0.60 13.80 7.08
CA LEU A 304 -1.29 14.66 8.04
C LEU A 304 -2.23 13.90 8.97
N MET A 305 -2.86 12.83 8.49
CA MET A 305 -3.81 12.02 9.28
C MET A 305 -3.12 11.03 10.22
N ARG A 306 -1.82 10.83 10.12
CA ARG A 306 -1.10 9.85 10.93
C ARG A 306 -1.35 10.00 12.44
N PRO A 307 -1.31 11.20 13.05
CA PRO A 307 -1.55 11.37 14.50
C PRO A 307 -2.99 11.02 14.92
N LEU A 308 -3.94 11.11 13.98
CA LEU A 308 -5.35 10.80 14.21
C LEU A 308 -5.70 9.33 13.95
N SER A 309 -4.78 8.59 13.33
CA SER A 309 -4.99 7.21 12.89
C SER A 309 -5.58 6.31 13.99
N PRO A 310 -5.08 6.26 15.21
CA PRO A 310 -5.64 5.38 16.24
C PRO A 310 -7.10 5.73 16.58
N ARG A 311 -7.43 7.04 16.64
CA ARG A 311 -8.79 7.48 16.95
C ARG A 311 -9.78 7.13 15.85
N ILE A 312 -9.39 7.37 14.58
CA ILE A 312 -10.23 7.06 13.42
C ILE A 312 -10.42 5.55 13.28
N ALA A 313 -9.37 4.77 13.48
CA ALA A 313 -9.43 3.31 13.38
C ALA A 313 -10.40 2.67 14.38
N HIS A 314 -10.61 3.31 15.55
CA HIS A 314 -11.59 2.86 16.54
C HIS A 314 -13.02 3.35 16.27
N ALA A 315 -13.23 4.27 15.31
CA ALA A 315 -14.56 4.75 14.97
C ALA A 315 -15.42 3.62 14.37
N ARG A 316 -16.71 3.57 14.75
CA ARG A 316 -17.64 2.54 14.28
C ARG A 316 -17.77 2.51 12.76
N LEU A 317 -17.79 3.69 12.14
CA LEU A 317 -17.89 3.84 10.67
C LEU A 317 -16.60 3.39 9.93
N TRP A 318 -15.45 3.32 10.62
CA TRP A 318 -14.20 2.85 10.01
C TRP A 318 -14.08 1.34 9.93
N LYS A 319 -14.76 0.61 10.82
CA LYS A 319 -14.67 -0.86 10.89
C LYS A 319 -15.07 -1.58 9.59
N PRO A 320 -16.18 -1.23 8.91
CA PRO A 320 -16.54 -1.82 7.63
C PRO A 320 -15.46 -1.57 6.56
N LEU A 321 -14.91 -0.35 6.49
CA LEU A 321 -13.84 -0.01 5.55
C LEU A 321 -12.55 -0.78 5.82
N ALA A 322 -12.18 -0.95 7.08
CA ALA A 322 -11.03 -1.76 7.47
C ALA A 322 -11.25 -3.26 7.14
N PHE A 323 -12.49 -3.76 7.28
CA PHE A 323 -12.83 -5.10 6.84
C PHE A 323 -12.70 -5.24 5.32
N LEU A 324 -13.22 -4.29 4.53
CA LEU A 324 -13.01 -4.26 3.08
C LEU A 324 -11.52 -4.23 2.73
N GLY A 325 -10.71 -3.47 3.48
CA GLY A 325 -9.26 -3.49 3.35
C GLY A 325 -8.63 -4.85 3.62
N THR A 326 -9.18 -5.60 4.57
CA THR A 326 -8.72 -6.96 4.87
C THR A 326 -8.97 -7.92 3.71
N ILE A 327 -10.12 -7.85 3.06
CA ILE A 327 -10.49 -8.70 1.92
C ILE A 327 -10.11 -8.10 0.55
N SER A 328 -9.47 -6.92 0.53
CA SER A 328 -9.23 -6.13 -0.69
C SER A 328 -8.46 -6.89 -1.75
N TYR A 329 -7.49 -7.72 -1.37
CA TYR A 329 -6.72 -8.52 -2.33
C TYR A 329 -7.58 -9.62 -2.94
N SER A 330 -8.34 -10.36 -2.15
CA SER A 330 -9.31 -11.33 -2.63
C SER A 330 -10.36 -10.69 -3.55
N LEU A 331 -10.90 -9.52 -3.16
CA LEU A 331 -11.85 -8.78 -3.96
C LEU A 331 -11.24 -8.38 -5.31
N TYR A 332 -10.00 -7.87 -5.29
CA TYR A 332 -9.26 -7.53 -6.49
C TYR A 332 -9.05 -8.72 -7.42
N LEU A 333 -8.71 -9.89 -6.89
CA LEU A 333 -8.48 -11.10 -7.68
C LEU A 333 -9.74 -11.62 -8.37
N VAL A 334 -10.90 -11.53 -7.72
CA VAL A 334 -12.09 -12.24 -8.22
C VAL A 334 -13.14 -11.35 -8.88
N HIS A 335 -13.13 -10.02 -8.66
CA HIS A 335 -14.24 -9.14 -9.04
C HIS A 335 -14.55 -9.16 -10.55
N GLN A 336 -13.54 -9.23 -11.39
CA GLN A 336 -13.72 -9.06 -12.83
C GLN A 336 -14.36 -10.30 -13.49
N PHE A 337 -13.83 -11.50 -13.25
CA PHE A 337 -14.39 -12.70 -13.87
C PHE A 337 -15.69 -13.18 -13.21
N ASN A 338 -15.99 -12.71 -11.99
CA ASN A 338 -17.25 -12.97 -11.30
C ASN A 338 -18.34 -11.93 -11.59
N LEU A 339 -18.07 -10.91 -12.38
CA LEU A 339 -19.03 -9.84 -12.69
C LEU A 339 -20.36 -10.38 -13.25
N THR A 340 -20.27 -11.34 -14.19
CA THR A 340 -21.46 -11.97 -14.78
C THR A 340 -22.28 -12.75 -13.74
N LEU A 341 -21.62 -13.47 -12.83
CA LEU A 341 -22.28 -14.22 -11.76
C LEU A 341 -22.98 -13.27 -10.79
N ALA A 342 -22.27 -12.22 -10.33
CA ALA A 342 -22.81 -11.23 -9.42
C ALA A 342 -24.02 -10.49 -10.02
N ASN A 343 -23.95 -10.11 -11.29
CA ASN A 343 -25.06 -9.51 -12.02
C ASN A 343 -26.25 -10.47 -12.21
N GLY A 344 -25.98 -11.77 -12.42
CA GLY A 344 -26.99 -12.81 -12.48
C GLY A 344 -27.75 -12.99 -11.17
N ILE A 345 -27.00 -13.06 -10.04
CA ILE A 345 -27.57 -13.12 -8.69
C ILE A 345 -28.43 -11.87 -8.42
N ALA A 346 -27.90 -10.69 -8.74
CA ALA A 346 -28.62 -9.44 -8.56
C ALA A 346 -29.91 -9.37 -9.38
N ALA A 347 -29.86 -9.82 -10.63
CA ALA A 347 -31.05 -9.87 -11.50
C ALA A 347 -32.13 -10.81 -10.94
N ALA A 348 -31.74 -11.99 -10.45
CA ALA A 348 -32.66 -12.93 -9.85
C ALA A 348 -33.31 -12.38 -8.56
N LEU A 349 -32.53 -11.66 -7.73
CA LEU A 349 -33.01 -11.11 -6.46
C LEU A 349 -33.80 -9.80 -6.62
N SER A 350 -33.52 -9.01 -7.68
CA SER A 350 -34.18 -7.71 -7.87
C SER A 350 -35.57 -7.81 -8.51
N ALA A 351 -35.93 -8.96 -9.11
CA ALA A 351 -37.25 -9.21 -9.72
C ALA A 351 -37.80 -8.05 -10.56
N GLY A 352 -36.95 -7.39 -11.37
CA GLY A 352 -37.33 -6.23 -12.17
C GLY A 352 -37.34 -4.90 -11.42
N GLY A 353 -36.80 -4.84 -10.20
CA GLY A 353 -36.64 -3.63 -9.39
C GLY A 353 -35.75 -2.56 -10.07
N PRO A 354 -35.66 -1.38 -9.46
CA PRO A 354 -34.95 -0.24 -10.05
C PRO A 354 -33.44 -0.53 -10.23
N PRO A 355 -32.75 0.14 -11.18
CA PRO A 355 -31.35 -0.11 -11.51
C PRO A 355 -30.40 0.00 -10.31
N TRP A 356 -30.62 0.97 -9.41
CA TRP A 356 -29.80 1.13 -8.20
C TRP A 356 -29.85 -0.10 -7.28
N LEU A 357 -31.05 -0.74 -7.13
CA LEU A 357 -31.20 -1.94 -6.32
C LEU A 357 -30.39 -3.10 -6.92
N ARG A 358 -30.48 -3.28 -8.24
CA ARG A 358 -29.72 -4.30 -8.96
C ARG A 358 -28.20 -4.09 -8.78
N THR A 359 -27.72 -2.87 -8.92
CA THR A 359 -26.30 -2.55 -8.73
C THR A 359 -25.87 -2.81 -7.28
N THR A 360 -26.68 -2.40 -6.31
CA THR A 360 -26.38 -2.63 -4.88
C THR A 360 -26.28 -4.14 -4.57
N LEU A 361 -27.23 -4.93 -5.09
CA LEU A 361 -27.21 -6.39 -4.93
C LEU A 361 -26.02 -7.04 -5.63
N ALA A 362 -25.62 -6.56 -6.83
CA ALA A 362 -24.47 -7.06 -7.54
C ALA A 362 -23.15 -6.77 -6.80
N VAL A 363 -22.98 -5.55 -6.28
CA VAL A 363 -21.84 -5.19 -5.43
C VAL A 363 -21.83 -6.03 -4.15
N GLY A 364 -22.99 -6.19 -3.49
CA GLY A 364 -23.13 -7.05 -2.32
C GLY A 364 -22.74 -8.51 -2.60
N ALA A 365 -23.17 -9.06 -3.73
CA ALA A 365 -22.80 -10.40 -4.17
C ALA A 365 -21.28 -10.53 -4.41
N GLN A 366 -20.65 -9.53 -5.05
CA GLN A 366 -19.20 -9.53 -5.22
C GLN A 366 -18.44 -9.48 -3.89
N LEU A 367 -18.88 -8.65 -2.95
CA LEU A 367 -18.30 -8.60 -1.61
C LEU A 367 -18.45 -9.93 -0.87
N GLY A 368 -19.61 -10.58 -1.01
CA GLY A 368 -19.86 -11.92 -0.46
C GLY A 368 -18.90 -12.97 -1.05
N ILE A 369 -18.79 -13.04 -2.39
CA ILE A 369 -17.89 -13.95 -3.09
C ILE A 369 -16.43 -13.71 -2.65
N ALA A 370 -16.00 -12.45 -2.61
CA ALA A 370 -14.65 -12.07 -2.18
C ALA A 370 -14.39 -12.45 -0.70
N SER A 371 -15.37 -12.31 0.17
CA SER A 371 -15.26 -12.70 1.58
C SER A 371 -15.07 -14.20 1.74
N VAL A 372 -15.83 -15.02 0.98
CA VAL A 372 -15.67 -16.48 0.95
C VAL A 372 -14.30 -16.86 0.40
N PHE A 373 -13.89 -16.22 -0.72
CA PHE A 373 -12.57 -16.46 -1.32
C PHE A 373 -11.45 -16.09 -0.36
N TRP A 374 -11.56 -14.95 0.34
CA TRP A 374 -10.61 -14.56 1.37
C TRP A 374 -10.49 -15.61 2.47
N TYR A 375 -11.62 -16.06 2.99
CA TYR A 375 -11.64 -17.02 4.09
C TYR A 375 -11.00 -18.37 3.72
N LEU A 376 -11.29 -18.86 2.51
CA LEU A 376 -10.84 -20.19 2.04
C LEU A 376 -9.45 -20.14 1.39
N CYS A 377 -9.17 -19.09 0.60
CA CYS A 377 -8.04 -19.07 -0.32
C CYS A 377 -6.92 -18.09 0.06
N GLU A 378 -7.20 -16.99 0.77
CA GLU A 378 -6.16 -16.00 1.14
C GLU A 378 -5.74 -16.15 2.61
N ARG A 379 -6.70 -16.20 3.51
CA ARG A 379 -6.46 -16.24 4.97
C ARG A 379 -5.46 -17.31 5.43
N PRO A 380 -5.43 -18.54 4.89
CA PRO A 380 -4.48 -19.58 5.30
C PRO A 380 -3.01 -19.21 5.02
N PHE A 381 -2.76 -18.34 4.05
CA PHE A 381 -1.43 -17.93 3.61
C PHE A 381 -0.96 -16.60 4.19
N LEU A 382 -1.81 -15.91 4.97
CA LEU A 382 -1.41 -14.70 5.65
C LEU A 382 -0.30 -15.00 6.67
N ASN A 383 0.71 -14.12 6.71
CA ASN A 383 1.76 -14.21 7.70
C ASN A 383 1.14 -13.98 9.09
N ARG A 384 1.27 -14.95 9.99
CA ARG A 384 0.92 -14.75 11.39
C ARG A 384 1.85 -13.69 11.97
N ALA A 385 1.29 -12.73 12.71
CA ALA A 385 2.12 -11.81 13.49
C ALA A 385 3.02 -12.64 14.41
N PRO A 386 4.32 -12.30 14.56
CA PRO A 386 5.14 -12.90 15.59
C PRO A 386 4.42 -12.75 16.93
N ALA A 387 4.36 -13.84 17.71
CA ALA A 387 3.84 -13.73 19.06
C ALA A 387 4.61 -12.61 19.79
N PRO A 388 3.95 -11.75 20.57
CA PRO A 388 4.64 -10.68 21.27
C PRO A 388 5.71 -11.30 22.15
N ALA A 389 6.96 -10.85 21.95
CA ALA A 389 8.14 -11.31 22.70
C ALA A 389 8.06 -11.04 24.22
N ALA A 390 6.98 -10.43 24.70
CA ALA A 390 6.74 -10.06 26.08
C ALA A 390 6.59 -11.24 27.06
N ALA A 391 6.26 -12.45 26.57
CA ALA A 391 6.12 -13.61 27.47
C ALA A 391 7.45 -14.31 27.78
N ALA A 392 8.50 -14.11 26.97
CA ALA A 392 9.78 -14.79 27.16
C ALA A 392 10.75 -14.03 28.10
N VAL A 393 10.58 -12.72 28.28
CA VAL A 393 11.44 -11.89 29.12
C VAL A 393 11.05 -12.01 30.59
N THR A 394 9.75 -12.06 30.89
CA THR A 394 9.23 -12.19 32.27
C THR A 394 9.56 -13.53 32.90
N ASP A 395 9.57 -14.62 32.15
CA ASP A 395 9.89 -15.95 32.71
C ASP A 395 11.39 -16.13 32.99
N ARG A 396 12.25 -15.40 32.25
CA ARG A 396 13.71 -15.42 32.47
C ARG A 396 14.13 -14.52 33.61
N GLU A 397 13.47 -13.38 33.80
CA GLU A 397 13.72 -12.46 34.91
C GLU A 397 13.19 -13.00 36.24
N LEU A 398 12.02 -13.69 36.21
CA LEU A 398 11.46 -14.35 37.41
C LEU A 398 12.30 -15.57 37.85
N ARG A 399 12.87 -16.32 36.90
CA ARG A 399 13.79 -17.44 37.23
C ARG A 399 15.17 -16.97 37.63
N GLY A 400 15.66 -15.82 37.10
CA GLY A 400 16.91 -15.19 37.51
C GLY A 400 16.86 -14.60 38.92
N SER A 401 15.70 -14.03 39.29
CA SER A 401 15.48 -13.46 40.64
C SER A 401 15.32 -14.53 41.72
N ALA A 402 14.73 -15.68 41.38
CA ALA A 402 14.59 -16.82 42.33
C ALA A 402 15.91 -17.53 42.64
N ALA A 403 16.90 -17.47 41.72
CA ALA A 403 18.21 -18.09 41.91
C ALA A 403 19.17 -17.22 42.75
N SER A 404 18.90 -15.92 42.95
CA SER A 404 19.74 -15.02 43.75
C SER A 404 19.33 -14.87 45.20
N MET A 405 18.26 -15.56 45.64
CA MET A 405 17.76 -15.52 47.02
C MET A 405 18.09 -16.76 47.86
N SER A 406 19.04 -17.62 47.45
CA SER A 406 19.58 -18.67 48.32
C SER A 406 20.73 -18.06 49.12
N LEU A 407 20.47 -17.72 50.42
CA LEU A 407 21.46 -17.34 51.41
C LEU A 407 22.36 -18.54 51.73
N PRO A 408 23.66 -18.31 51.94
CA PRO A 408 24.57 -19.37 52.45
C PRO A 408 24.35 -19.59 53.93
N PRO A 409 24.79 -20.77 54.46
CA PRO A 409 24.55 -21.23 55.82
C PRO A 409 25.25 -20.42 56.88
#